data_6ca029788dee03e26a652d62d6e0a16b
#
_entry.id   6ca029788dee03e26a652d62d6e0a16b
#
_cell.length_a   1.000
_cell.length_b   1.000
_cell.length_c   1.000
_cell.angle_alpha   90.00
_cell.angle_beta   90.00
_cell.angle_gamma   90.00
#
_symmetry.space_group_name_H-M   'P 1'
#
loop_
_entity.id
_entity.type
_entity.pdbx_description
1 polymer ?
#
loop_
_entity_poly.entity_id
_entity_poly.type
_entity_poly.pdbx_seq_one_letter_code
_entity_poly.pdbx_strand_id
1 'polypeptide(L)'
;MEHSREFPIGQLCRVLGVSRSGFYAWRQRPRSARDQESLTLVARIRAVHRESRGIYGSPRVYRALRAAGYAIGKHRVARLMRLEGLRGRAARRFRFIATRRSADLPAAPNRVARHFHAAAPNRLWLADITQVRTREGWLFLAIILDVFSRRIVGWATSARPEQTVALEALHIAVARRRPEAGLVHHSDRGGSYGCANYQELLDQHGIVCSMSRPGNCLDNAPAESFFHSLKTEWLYHFILYSRVQARSCVFEYIEGFYNRTRLHSALGYRSPEQYEKLVVT
;
A
#
# COMPACT_ATOMS: atom_id res chain seq x y z
N MET A 1 25.19 27.09 20.77
CA MET A 1 25.60 26.53 22.08
C MET A 1 26.77 25.56 21.97
N GLU A 2 27.07 25.03 20.78
CA GLU A 2 28.21 24.10 20.55
C GLU A 2 29.55 24.70 21.00
N HIS A 3 29.81 25.97 20.70
CA HIS A 3 31.08 26.61 21.00
C HIS A 3 31.16 27.32 22.36
N SER A 4 30.10 27.27 23.21
CA SER A 4 30.12 27.91 24.51
C SER A 4 31.05 27.25 25.56
N ARG A 5 31.58 26.06 25.23
CA ARG A 5 32.60 25.36 26.03
C ARG A 5 34.02 25.76 25.65
N GLU A 6 34.20 26.27 24.42
CA GLU A 6 35.51 26.63 23.84
C GLU A 6 35.81 28.12 23.99
N PHE A 7 34.78 28.99 23.95
CA PHE A 7 34.94 30.43 23.96
C PHE A 7 34.05 31.10 25.04
N PRO A 8 34.55 32.15 25.70
CA PRO A 8 33.76 32.95 26.66
C PRO A 8 32.51 33.55 25.99
N ILE A 9 31.36 33.49 26.65
CA ILE A 9 30.08 34.00 26.14
C ILE A 9 30.17 35.47 25.70
N GLY A 10 30.96 36.29 26.42
CA GLY A 10 31.19 37.69 26.03
C GLY A 10 31.83 37.87 24.65
N GLN A 11 32.77 37.02 24.28
CA GLN A 11 33.41 37.03 22.95
C GLN A 11 32.42 36.56 21.86
N LEU A 12 31.69 35.49 22.12
CA LEU A 12 30.68 35.00 21.22
C LEU A 12 29.58 36.03 20.94
N CYS A 13 29.10 36.74 21.98
CA CYS A 13 28.11 37.82 21.85
C CYS A 13 28.64 38.97 20.98
N ARG A 14 29.90 39.36 21.19
CA ARG A 14 30.55 40.43 20.40
C ARG A 14 30.66 40.07 18.93
N VAL A 15 31.13 38.85 18.63
CA VAL A 15 31.27 38.37 17.24
C VAL A 15 29.92 38.25 16.53
N LEU A 16 28.87 37.79 17.24
CA LEU A 16 27.52 37.62 16.69
C LEU A 16 26.68 38.94 16.73
N GLY A 17 27.20 40.05 17.23
CA GLY A 17 26.50 41.33 17.27
C GLY A 17 25.26 41.33 18.19
N VAL A 18 25.24 40.49 19.25
CA VAL A 18 24.12 40.39 20.18
C VAL A 18 24.55 40.86 21.59
N SER A 19 23.63 41.47 22.35
CA SER A 19 23.91 41.86 23.74
C SER A 19 24.00 40.63 24.68
N ARG A 20 24.85 40.68 25.68
CA ARG A 20 24.96 39.61 26.70
C ARG A 20 23.63 39.41 27.44
N SER A 21 22.94 40.50 27.79
CA SER A 21 21.61 40.44 28.42
C SER A 21 20.58 39.78 27.50
N GLY A 22 20.57 40.14 26.23
CA GLY A 22 19.73 39.51 25.20
C GLY A 22 19.98 38.02 25.06
N PHE A 23 21.24 37.60 25.09
CA PHE A 23 21.62 36.18 25.06
C PHE A 23 21.08 35.42 26.29
N TYR A 24 21.24 35.94 27.47
CA TYR A 24 20.74 35.30 28.70
C TYR A 24 19.22 35.29 28.76
N ALA A 25 18.55 36.38 28.38
CA ALA A 25 17.10 36.45 28.26
C ALA A 25 16.55 35.42 27.26
N TRP A 26 17.21 35.30 26.11
CA TRP A 26 16.87 34.25 25.11
C TRP A 26 17.08 32.83 25.67
N ARG A 27 18.18 32.60 26.39
CA ARG A 27 18.50 31.29 26.98
C ARG A 27 17.51 30.90 28.09
N GLN A 28 17.01 31.85 28.85
CA GLN A 28 16.04 31.62 29.94
C GLN A 28 14.58 31.65 29.46
N ARG A 29 14.32 32.09 28.21
CA ARG A 29 12.97 32.21 27.71
C ARG A 29 12.29 30.83 27.68
N PRO A 30 11.10 30.69 28.33
CA PRO A 30 10.33 29.45 28.20
C PRO A 30 9.94 29.21 26.75
N ARG A 31 9.78 27.95 26.39
CA ARG A 31 9.33 27.57 25.02
C ARG A 31 8.01 28.26 24.71
N SER A 32 7.89 28.80 23.51
CA SER A 32 6.64 29.40 23.05
C SER A 32 5.49 28.38 23.07
N ALA A 33 4.25 28.84 23.21
CA ALA A 33 3.07 27.98 23.10
C ALA A 33 3.08 27.16 21.80
N ARG A 34 3.56 27.77 20.70
CA ARG A 34 3.72 27.10 19.40
C ARG A 34 4.77 25.98 19.41
N ASP A 35 5.84 26.12 20.19
CA ASP A 35 6.86 25.09 20.33
C ASP A 35 6.36 23.93 21.18
N GLN A 36 5.62 24.24 22.25
CA GLN A 36 4.96 23.22 23.10
C GLN A 36 3.95 22.41 22.28
N GLU A 37 3.09 23.08 21.51
CA GLU A 37 2.16 22.44 20.60
C GLU A 37 2.90 21.58 19.55
N SER A 38 4.04 22.06 19.03
CA SER A 38 4.85 21.30 18.07
C SER A 38 5.43 20.02 18.67
N LEU A 39 5.81 20.01 19.94
CA LEU A 39 6.26 18.79 20.63
C LEU A 39 5.15 17.74 20.73
N THR A 40 3.95 18.17 21.11
CA THR A 40 2.77 17.28 21.16
C THR A 40 2.46 16.72 19.76
N LEU A 41 2.51 17.57 18.73
CA LEU A 41 2.31 17.13 17.35
C LEU A 41 3.38 16.15 16.86
N VAL A 42 4.64 16.37 17.21
CA VAL A 42 5.74 15.44 16.90
C VAL A 42 5.49 14.07 17.50
N ALA A 43 5.06 14.00 18.77
CA ALA A 43 4.72 12.74 19.41
C ALA A 43 3.61 12.00 18.65
N ARG A 44 2.58 12.72 18.21
CA ARG A 44 1.48 12.15 17.40
C ARG A 44 1.92 11.72 16.00
N ILE A 45 2.74 12.54 15.33
CA ILE A 45 3.34 12.20 14.03
C ILE A 45 4.16 10.91 14.14
N ARG A 46 5.00 10.78 15.19
CA ARG A 46 5.79 9.57 15.45
C ARG A 46 4.90 8.35 15.70
N ALA A 47 3.79 8.51 16.44
CA ALA A 47 2.84 7.43 16.66
C ALA A 47 2.22 6.94 15.36
N VAL A 48 1.63 7.83 14.55
CA VAL A 48 1.04 7.48 13.24
C VAL A 48 2.07 6.85 12.30
N HIS A 49 3.29 7.39 12.27
CA HIS A 49 4.37 6.83 11.44
C HIS A 49 4.75 5.42 11.89
N ARG A 50 4.84 5.16 13.19
CA ARG A 50 5.13 3.84 13.76
C ARG A 50 3.98 2.84 13.53
N GLU A 51 2.72 3.24 13.76
CA GLU A 51 1.52 2.44 13.49
C GLU A 51 1.42 2.03 12.03
N SER A 52 1.80 2.94 11.11
CA SER A 52 1.94 2.62 9.69
C SER A 52 3.24 1.88 9.34
N ARG A 53 3.99 1.40 10.34
CA ARG A 53 5.25 0.64 10.16
C ARG A 53 6.30 1.39 9.33
N GLY A 54 6.32 2.72 9.43
CA GLY A 54 7.22 3.58 8.67
C GLY A 54 6.82 3.77 7.18
N ILE A 55 5.65 3.29 6.78
CA ILE A 55 5.19 3.34 5.39
C ILE A 55 4.68 4.74 5.01
N TYR A 56 3.98 5.42 5.92
CA TYR A 56 3.33 6.68 5.60
C TYR A 56 4.32 7.84 5.48
N GLY A 57 4.31 8.50 4.32
CA GLY A 57 4.88 9.83 4.15
C GLY A 57 3.92 10.93 4.64
N SER A 58 4.38 12.17 4.57
CA SER A 58 3.63 13.33 5.10
C SER A 58 2.19 13.48 4.60
N PRO A 59 1.80 13.10 3.36
CA PRO A 59 0.40 13.19 2.93
C PRO A 59 -0.53 12.26 3.72
N ARG A 60 -0.13 11.00 3.92
CA ARG A 60 -0.94 10.03 4.69
C ARG A 60 -0.92 10.33 6.18
N VAL A 61 0.22 10.74 6.75
CA VAL A 61 0.31 11.18 8.15
C VAL A 61 -0.60 12.38 8.40
N TYR A 62 -0.58 13.38 7.51
CA TYR A 62 -1.50 14.52 7.57
C TYR A 62 -2.97 14.08 7.59
N ARG A 63 -3.36 13.17 6.69
CA ARG A 63 -4.74 12.68 6.62
C ARG A 63 -5.15 11.89 7.86
N ALA A 64 -4.27 11.06 8.39
CA ALA A 64 -4.51 10.32 9.64
C ALA A 64 -4.70 11.27 10.83
N LEU A 65 -3.86 12.30 10.97
CA LEU A 65 -4.01 13.30 12.01
C LEU A 65 -5.29 14.11 11.87
N ARG A 66 -5.67 14.50 10.66
CA ARG A 66 -6.95 15.20 10.40
C ARG A 66 -8.16 14.34 10.77
N ALA A 67 -8.13 13.05 10.42
CA ALA A 67 -9.18 12.10 10.78
C ALA A 67 -9.27 11.89 12.31
N ALA A 68 -8.15 12.02 13.03
CA ALA A 68 -8.09 12.00 14.49
C ALA A 68 -8.44 13.35 15.16
N GLY A 69 -8.94 14.35 14.39
CA GLY A 69 -9.42 15.63 14.92
C GLY A 69 -8.36 16.73 15.10
N TYR A 70 -7.10 16.48 14.72
CA TYR A 70 -6.05 17.51 14.89
C TYR A 70 -6.16 18.61 13.83
N ALA A 71 -6.26 19.88 14.27
CA ALA A 71 -6.25 21.06 13.41
C ALA A 71 -4.82 21.38 12.96
N ILE A 72 -4.32 20.71 11.94
CA ILE A 72 -2.94 20.87 11.44
C ILE A 72 -2.93 21.03 9.90
N GLY A 73 -2.00 21.81 9.39
CA GLY A 73 -1.77 21.98 7.95
C GLY A 73 -0.75 20.97 7.39
N LYS A 74 -0.93 20.60 6.11
CA LYS A 74 -0.06 19.63 5.41
C LYS A 74 1.43 20.03 5.42
N HIS A 75 1.73 21.32 5.27
CA HIS A 75 3.09 21.83 5.25
C HIS A 75 3.76 21.75 6.64
N ARG A 76 2.99 21.97 7.71
CA ARG A 76 3.49 21.82 9.10
C ARG A 76 3.85 20.37 9.39
N VAL A 77 3.01 19.40 8.97
CA VAL A 77 3.32 17.97 9.09
C VAL A 77 4.60 17.62 8.33
N ALA A 78 4.71 18.04 7.06
CA ALA A 78 5.88 17.75 6.24
C ALA A 78 7.16 18.35 6.83
N ARG A 79 7.10 19.58 7.37
CA ARG A 79 8.23 20.24 8.04
C ARG A 79 8.65 19.50 9.32
N LEU A 80 7.69 19.14 10.18
CA LEU A 80 7.96 18.43 11.43
C LEU A 80 8.55 17.04 11.14
N MET A 81 7.99 16.28 10.20
CA MET A 81 8.54 14.99 9.79
C MET A 81 9.99 15.11 9.28
N ARG A 82 10.31 16.17 8.52
CA ARG A 82 11.67 16.41 8.02
C ARG A 82 12.65 16.70 9.17
N LEU A 83 12.24 17.53 10.13
CA LEU A 83 13.06 17.86 11.31
C LEU A 83 13.34 16.62 12.17
N GLU A 84 12.37 15.71 12.25
CA GLU A 84 12.46 14.44 12.98
C GLU A 84 13.13 13.31 12.19
N GLY A 85 13.60 13.58 10.95
CA GLY A 85 14.17 12.55 10.08
C GLY A 85 13.18 11.48 9.62
N LEU A 86 11.87 11.67 9.83
CA LEU A 86 10.85 10.70 9.48
C LEU A 86 10.55 10.76 7.98
N ARG A 87 10.71 9.62 7.32
CA ARG A 87 10.43 9.47 5.88
C ARG A 87 9.52 8.25 5.66
N GLY A 88 8.51 8.41 4.82
CA GLY A 88 7.74 7.26 4.34
C GLY A 88 8.59 6.39 3.42
N ARG A 89 8.26 5.10 3.35
CA ARG A 89 8.89 4.19 2.39
C ARG A 89 8.53 4.64 0.98
N ALA A 90 9.51 5.09 0.23
CA ALA A 90 9.34 5.56 -1.14
C ALA A 90 9.40 4.37 -2.11
N ALA A 91 8.59 4.45 -3.16
CA ALA A 91 8.69 3.53 -4.28
C ALA A 91 10.09 3.66 -4.94
N ARG A 92 10.86 2.58 -4.96
CA ARG A 92 12.01 2.48 -5.86
C ARG A 92 11.48 2.31 -7.29
N ARG A 93 12.12 2.92 -8.28
CA ARG A 93 11.75 2.71 -9.69
C ARG A 93 11.82 1.21 -9.99
N PHE A 94 10.70 0.62 -10.34
CA PHE A 94 10.58 -0.78 -10.73
C PHE A 94 10.67 -0.87 -12.26
N ARG A 95 11.50 -1.78 -12.78
CA ARG A 95 11.44 -2.16 -14.20
C ARG A 95 10.45 -3.32 -14.34
N PHE A 96 9.46 -3.12 -15.15
CA PHE A 96 8.49 -4.15 -15.52
C PHE A 96 9.19 -5.22 -16.36
N ILE A 97 9.05 -6.48 -16.01
CA ILE A 97 9.47 -7.62 -16.83
C ILE A 97 8.18 -8.26 -17.34
N ALA A 98 7.94 -8.13 -18.64
CA ALA A 98 6.77 -8.74 -19.27
C ALA A 98 6.86 -10.26 -19.18
N THR A 99 5.78 -10.90 -18.70
CA THR A 99 5.65 -12.35 -18.62
C THR A 99 5.45 -12.93 -20.03
N ARG A 100 6.05 -14.09 -20.33
CA ARG A 100 5.82 -14.82 -21.59
C ARG A 100 4.37 -15.26 -21.68
N ARG A 101 3.77 -15.07 -22.85
CA ARG A 101 2.38 -15.41 -23.18
C ARG A 101 2.23 -16.88 -23.54
N SER A 102 1.09 -17.47 -23.21
CA SER A 102 0.57 -18.66 -23.87
C SER A 102 -0.30 -18.21 -25.04
N ALA A 103 0.10 -18.56 -26.28
CA ALA A 103 -0.55 -18.04 -27.50
C ALA A 103 -1.85 -18.79 -27.87
N ASP A 104 -2.11 -19.96 -27.28
CA ASP A 104 -3.05 -20.94 -27.82
C ASP A 104 -4.33 -21.14 -26.98
N LEU A 105 -4.57 -20.33 -25.95
CA LEU A 105 -5.77 -20.47 -25.13
C LEU A 105 -6.90 -19.52 -25.58
N PRO A 106 -8.18 -19.98 -25.54
CA PRO A 106 -9.32 -19.12 -25.84
C PRO A 106 -9.33 -17.88 -24.97
N ALA A 107 -9.41 -16.72 -25.58
CA ALA A 107 -9.38 -15.45 -24.86
C ALA A 107 -10.79 -14.87 -24.75
N ALA A 108 -11.24 -14.61 -23.52
CA ALA A 108 -12.47 -13.86 -23.29
C ALA A 108 -12.35 -12.39 -23.76
N PRO A 109 -13.46 -11.76 -24.18
CA PRO A 109 -13.47 -10.37 -24.59
C PRO A 109 -13.12 -9.45 -23.40
N ASN A 110 -12.43 -8.33 -23.69
CA ASN A 110 -12.15 -7.31 -22.66
C ASN A 110 -13.43 -6.49 -22.38
N ARG A 111 -14.10 -6.80 -21.29
CA ARG A 111 -15.32 -6.10 -20.84
C ARG A 111 -15.03 -4.88 -19.95
N VAL A 112 -13.81 -4.76 -19.46
CA VAL A 112 -13.40 -3.68 -18.53
C VAL A 112 -12.91 -2.44 -19.27
N ALA A 113 -12.17 -2.62 -20.37
CA ALA A 113 -11.66 -1.53 -21.21
C ALA A 113 -11.05 -0.35 -20.40
N ARG A 114 -10.32 -0.66 -19.31
CA ARG A 114 -9.72 0.29 -18.37
C ARG A 114 -10.71 1.10 -17.52
N HIS A 115 -11.99 0.79 -17.53
CA HIS A 115 -12.97 1.40 -16.64
C HIS A 115 -12.90 0.72 -15.25
N PHE A 116 -11.93 1.09 -14.44
CA PHE A 116 -11.71 0.53 -13.10
C PHE A 116 -12.55 1.23 -12.04
N HIS A 117 -13.86 1.25 -12.26
CA HIS A 117 -14.85 1.75 -11.33
C HIS A 117 -15.97 0.72 -11.19
N ALA A 118 -16.39 0.48 -9.96
CA ALA A 118 -17.54 -0.35 -9.62
C ALA A 118 -18.45 0.42 -8.66
N ALA A 119 -19.77 0.31 -8.84
CA ALA A 119 -20.74 1.03 -8.02
C ALA A 119 -20.94 0.35 -6.64
N ALA A 120 -20.62 -0.92 -6.52
CA ALA A 120 -20.77 -1.71 -5.29
C ALA A 120 -19.66 -2.77 -5.19
N PRO A 121 -19.46 -3.35 -3.99
CA PRO A 121 -18.58 -4.52 -3.83
C PRO A 121 -19.03 -5.68 -4.70
N ASN A 122 -18.08 -6.55 -5.08
CA ASN A 122 -18.33 -7.78 -5.84
C ASN A 122 -19.00 -7.57 -7.21
N ARG A 123 -18.74 -6.43 -7.87
CA ARG A 123 -19.18 -6.20 -9.27
C ARG A 123 -18.03 -6.38 -10.26
N LEU A 124 -16.80 -6.09 -9.84
CA LEU A 124 -15.62 -6.25 -10.67
C LEU A 124 -14.44 -6.68 -9.81
N TRP A 125 -13.91 -7.86 -10.09
CA TRP A 125 -12.67 -8.37 -9.51
C TRP A 125 -11.56 -8.38 -10.54
N LEU A 126 -10.34 -8.04 -10.10
CA LEU A 126 -9.13 -8.16 -10.89
C LEU A 126 -8.24 -9.24 -10.30
N ALA A 127 -7.75 -10.12 -11.15
CA ALA A 127 -6.80 -11.16 -10.78
C ALA A 127 -5.43 -10.89 -11.41
N ASP A 128 -4.38 -11.20 -10.66
CA ASP A 128 -3.01 -11.11 -11.17
C ASP A 128 -2.08 -12.00 -10.34
N ILE A 129 -0.95 -12.39 -10.93
CA ILE A 129 0.07 -13.23 -10.31
C ILE A 129 1.41 -12.49 -10.36
N THR A 130 2.11 -12.50 -9.25
CA THR A 130 3.47 -11.97 -9.17
C THR A 130 4.44 -12.95 -8.54
N GLN A 131 5.72 -12.67 -8.72
CA GLN A 131 6.82 -13.45 -8.13
C GLN A 131 7.48 -12.67 -7.00
N VAL A 132 7.78 -13.36 -5.92
CA VAL A 132 8.54 -12.87 -4.77
C VAL A 132 9.82 -13.70 -4.65
N ARG A 133 10.98 -13.03 -4.69
CA ARG A 133 12.27 -13.72 -4.60
C ARG A 133 12.62 -14.03 -3.15
N THR A 134 12.99 -15.27 -2.88
CA THR A 134 13.56 -15.72 -1.60
C THR A 134 14.91 -16.39 -1.83
N ARG A 135 15.65 -16.68 -0.77
CA ARG A 135 16.90 -17.47 -0.86
C ARG A 135 16.65 -18.91 -1.29
N GLU A 136 15.49 -19.48 -0.96
CA GLU A 136 15.05 -20.81 -1.41
C GLU A 136 14.57 -20.85 -2.88
N GLY A 137 14.43 -19.71 -3.53
CA GLY A 137 13.90 -19.60 -4.89
C GLY A 137 12.63 -18.72 -4.95
N TRP A 138 11.85 -18.87 -6.01
CA TRP A 138 10.65 -18.06 -6.23
C TRP A 138 9.47 -18.53 -5.39
N LEU A 139 8.70 -17.59 -4.87
CA LEU A 139 7.35 -17.76 -4.38
C LEU A 139 6.40 -17.04 -5.34
N PHE A 140 5.41 -17.74 -5.86
CA PHE A 140 4.35 -17.17 -6.70
C PHE A 140 3.21 -16.74 -5.80
N LEU A 141 2.69 -15.55 -6.00
CA LEU A 141 1.57 -14.97 -5.27
C LEU A 141 0.48 -14.59 -6.26
N ALA A 142 -0.68 -15.26 -6.17
CA ALA A 142 -1.90 -14.87 -6.87
C ALA A 142 -2.80 -14.03 -5.93
N ILE A 143 -3.46 -13.03 -6.48
CA ILE A 143 -4.43 -12.21 -5.75
C ILE A 143 -5.73 -12.00 -6.53
N ILE A 144 -6.81 -11.79 -5.81
CA ILE A 144 -8.08 -11.27 -6.33
C ILE A 144 -8.37 -9.95 -5.60
N LEU A 145 -8.49 -8.88 -6.37
CA LEU A 145 -8.73 -7.52 -5.89
C LEU A 145 -10.14 -7.07 -6.29
N ASP A 146 -10.95 -6.66 -5.32
CA ASP A 146 -12.22 -6.00 -5.56
C ASP A 146 -11.98 -4.54 -5.95
N VAL A 147 -12.42 -4.14 -7.13
CA VAL A 147 -12.17 -2.80 -7.70
C VAL A 147 -12.86 -1.71 -6.90
N PHE A 148 -14.05 -1.99 -6.34
CA PHE A 148 -14.83 -1.02 -5.58
C PHE A 148 -14.04 -0.48 -4.38
N SER A 149 -13.53 -1.39 -3.57
CA SER A 149 -12.85 -1.05 -2.30
C SER A 149 -11.33 -1.16 -2.35
N ARG A 150 -10.79 -1.67 -3.45
CA ARG A 150 -9.35 -2.04 -3.56
C ARG A 150 -8.96 -3.15 -2.57
N ARG A 151 -9.90 -3.85 -1.98
CA ARG A 151 -9.68 -4.92 -1.03
C ARG A 151 -9.14 -6.16 -1.73
N ILE A 152 -8.13 -6.80 -1.15
CA ILE A 152 -7.72 -8.14 -1.55
C ILE A 152 -8.71 -9.12 -0.89
N VAL A 153 -9.55 -9.73 -1.71
CA VAL A 153 -10.62 -10.64 -1.26
C VAL A 153 -10.19 -12.10 -1.25
N GLY A 154 -9.21 -12.46 -2.09
CA GLY A 154 -8.58 -13.78 -2.11
C GLY A 154 -7.12 -13.67 -2.46
N TRP A 155 -6.29 -14.54 -1.91
CA TRP A 155 -4.89 -14.68 -2.29
C TRP A 155 -4.36 -16.05 -1.90
N ALA A 156 -3.41 -16.55 -2.68
CA ALA A 156 -2.73 -17.81 -2.44
C ALA A 156 -1.26 -17.73 -2.86
N THR A 157 -0.45 -18.66 -2.36
CA THR A 157 0.98 -18.73 -2.71
C THR A 157 1.40 -20.14 -3.07
N SER A 158 2.29 -20.28 -4.05
CA SER A 158 2.88 -21.55 -4.47
C SER A 158 4.39 -21.43 -4.67
N ALA A 159 5.11 -22.55 -4.53
CA ALA A 159 6.52 -22.65 -4.89
C ALA A 159 6.75 -22.75 -6.40
N ARG A 160 5.71 -23.10 -7.17
CA ARG A 160 5.75 -23.29 -8.62
C ARG A 160 4.76 -22.36 -9.33
N PRO A 161 5.03 -21.99 -10.58
CA PRO A 161 4.11 -21.17 -11.38
C PRO A 161 2.95 -22.02 -11.92
N GLU A 162 2.21 -22.66 -11.03
CA GLU A 162 1.12 -23.56 -11.37
C GLU A 162 -0.22 -22.82 -11.50
N GLN A 163 -1.12 -23.37 -12.30
CA GLN A 163 -2.50 -22.90 -12.43
C GLN A 163 -3.24 -22.97 -11.09
N THR A 164 -2.85 -23.91 -10.23
CA THR A 164 -3.42 -24.16 -8.92
C THR A 164 -3.39 -22.93 -8.00
N VAL A 165 -2.34 -22.08 -8.05
CA VAL A 165 -2.25 -20.89 -7.19
C VAL A 165 -3.32 -19.85 -7.52
N ALA A 166 -3.64 -19.67 -8.80
CA ALA A 166 -4.73 -18.77 -9.23
C ALA A 166 -6.09 -19.33 -8.81
N LEU A 167 -6.29 -20.64 -9.03
CA LEU A 167 -7.51 -21.34 -8.67
C LEU A 167 -7.77 -21.28 -7.14
N GLU A 168 -6.75 -21.52 -6.32
CA GLU A 168 -6.84 -21.41 -4.86
C GLU A 168 -7.21 -19.99 -4.42
N ALA A 169 -6.60 -18.95 -5.02
CA ALA A 169 -6.94 -17.56 -4.73
C ALA A 169 -8.41 -17.25 -5.06
N LEU A 170 -8.92 -17.79 -6.19
CA LEU A 170 -10.33 -17.62 -6.60
C LEU A 170 -11.28 -18.37 -5.64
N HIS A 171 -10.98 -19.61 -5.27
CA HIS A 171 -11.76 -20.35 -4.26
C HIS A 171 -11.90 -19.59 -2.95
N ILE A 172 -10.78 -19.05 -2.45
CA ILE A 172 -10.78 -18.23 -1.22
C ILE A 172 -11.64 -16.98 -1.39
N ALA A 173 -11.54 -16.29 -2.53
CA ALA A 173 -12.34 -15.09 -2.80
C ALA A 173 -13.84 -15.41 -2.84
N VAL A 174 -14.23 -16.44 -3.56
CA VAL A 174 -15.64 -16.89 -3.67
C VAL A 174 -16.18 -17.32 -2.32
N ALA A 175 -15.44 -18.13 -1.56
CA ALA A 175 -15.86 -18.58 -0.23
C ALA A 175 -16.05 -17.42 0.76
N ARG A 176 -15.17 -16.43 0.73
CA ARG A 176 -15.24 -15.24 1.61
C ARG A 176 -16.35 -14.26 1.24
N ARG A 177 -16.58 -14.08 -0.07
CA ARG A 177 -17.44 -12.98 -0.56
C ARG A 177 -18.82 -13.43 -1.02
N ARG A 178 -18.96 -14.71 -1.41
CA ARG A 178 -20.19 -15.30 -1.95
C ARG A 178 -20.87 -14.36 -2.96
N PRO A 179 -20.18 -14.01 -4.05
CA PRO A 179 -20.67 -13.01 -4.98
C PRO A 179 -21.96 -13.48 -5.65
N GLU A 180 -22.84 -12.54 -5.99
CA GLU A 180 -23.98 -12.80 -6.86
C GLU A 180 -23.52 -13.10 -8.28
N ALA A 181 -24.33 -13.82 -9.04
CA ALA A 181 -24.10 -14.04 -10.47
C ALA A 181 -23.99 -12.70 -11.22
N GLY A 182 -23.15 -12.67 -12.27
CA GLY A 182 -22.91 -11.45 -13.04
C GLY A 182 -21.71 -10.62 -12.59
N LEU A 183 -20.99 -11.01 -11.51
CA LEU A 183 -19.69 -10.45 -11.18
C LEU A 183 -18.75 -10.59 -12.39
N VAL A 184 -18.08 -9.52 -12.80
CA VAL A 184 -17.03 -9.57 -13.82
C VAL A 184 -15.68 -9.87 -13.17
N HIS A 185 -15.04 -10.94 -13.60
CA HIS A 185 -13.68 -11.31 -13.20
C HIS A 185 -12.72 -11.02 -14.36
N HIS A 186 -11.77 -10.11 -14.15
CA HIS A 186 -10.83 -9.68 -15.17
C HIS A 186 -9.41 -10.07 -14.82
N SER A 187 -8.69 -10.63 -15.77
CA SER A 187 -7.29 -11.04 -15.65
C SER A 187 -6.48 -10.69 -16.90
N ASP A 188 -5.18 -10.92 -16.85
CA ASP A 188 -4.38 -11.01 -18.06
C ASP A 188 -4.70 -12.30 -18.85
N ARG A 189 -4.06 -12.49 -20.01
CA ARG A 189 -4.18 -13.71 -20.82
C ARG A 189 -3.16 -14.77 -20.41
N GLY A 190 -2.80 -14.85 -19.14
CA GLY A 190 -1.92 -15.89 -18.62
C GLY A 190 -2.56 -17.28 -18.69
N GLY A 191 -1.77 -18.33 -18.95
CA GLY A 191 -2.25 -19.70 -19.04
C GLY A 191 -3.01 -20.18 -17.79
N SER A 192 -2.74 -19.61 -16.64
CA SER A 192 -3.44 -19.94 -15.39
C SER A 192 -4.92 -19.56 -15.40
N TYR A 193 -5.32 -18.54 -16.15
CA TYR A 193 -6.70 -18.05 -16.19
C TYR A 193 -7.53 -18.66 -17.33
N GLY A 194 -6.86 -19.15 -18.39
CA GLY A 194 -7.51 -19.78 -19.53
C GLY A 194 -7.72 -21.29 -19.37
N CYS A 195 -7.25 -21.92 -18.31
CA CYS A 195 -7.37 -23.35 -18.11
C CYS A 195 -8.82 -23.77 -17.77
N ALA A 196 -9.21 -24.99 -18.16
CA ALA A 196 -10.56 -25.52 -18.02
C ALA A 196 -11.08 -25.42 -16.57
N ASN A 197 -10.30 -25.87 -15.58
CA ASN A 197 -10.71 -25.85 -14.17
C ASN A 197 -10.97 -24.42 -13.64
N TYR A 198 -10.23 -23.42 -14.15
CA TYR A 198 -10.45 -22.02 -13.75
C TYR A 198 -11.74 -21.48 -14.34
N GLN A 199 -11.97 -21.74 -15.62
CA GLN A 199 -13.19 -21.32 -16.32
C GLN A 199 -14.43 -22.02 -15.75
N GLU A 200 -14.35 -23.33 -15.48
CA GLU A 200 -15.41 -24.09 -14.82
C GLU A 200 -15.80 -23.51 -13.46
N LEU A 201 -14.82 -23.10 -12.63
CA LEU A 201 -15.10 -22.46 -11.36
C LEU A 201 -15.82 -21.11 -11.52
N LEU A 202 -15.43 -20.32 -12.53
CA LEU A 202 -16.14 -19.06 -12.85
C LEU A 202 -17.59 -19.34 -13.25
N ASP A 203 -17.81 -20.32 -14.14
CA ASP A 203 -19.14 -20.68 -14.65
C ASP A 203 -20.04 -21.24 -13.54
N GLN A 204 -19.52 -22.10 -12.65
CA GLN A 204 -20.26 -22.64 -11.50
C GLN A 204 -20.82 -21.54 -10.58
N HIS A 205 -20.17 -20.40 -10.53
CA HIS A 205 -20.58 -19.25 -9.70
C HIS A 205 -21.25 -18.12 -10.52
N GLY A 206 -21.52 -18.33 -11.81
CA GLY A 206 -22.10 -17.31 -12.67
C GLY A 206 -21.21 -16.07 -12.84
N ILE A 207 -19.87 -16.24 -12.71
CA ILE A 207 -18.89 -15.15 -12.80
C ILE A 207 -18.49 -14.97 -14.26
N VAL A 208 -18.63 -13.76 -14.77
CA VAL A 208 -18.35 -13.42 -16.17
C VAL A 208 -16.86 -13.22 -16.40
N CYS A 209 -16.25 -14.05 -17.24
CA CYS A 209 -14.85 -13.93 -17.59
C CYS A 209 -14.58 -12.71 -18.48
N SER A 210 -13.49 -12.00 -18.20
CA SER A 210 -12.96 -10.89 -18.99
C SER A 210 -11.43 -10.95 -18.99
N MET A 211 -10.80 -10.69 -20.13
CA MET A 211 -9.34 -10.72 -20.24
C MET A 211 -8.78 -9.48 -20.90
N SER A 212 -7.61 -9.05 -20.45
CA SER A 212 -6.84 -7.92 -21.00
C SER A 212 -6.56 -8.12 -22.50
N ARG A 213 -6.38 -7.02 -23.21
CA ARG A 213 -5.88 -7.07 -24.61
C ARG A 213 -4.44 -7.60 -24.64
N PRO A 214 -4.04 -8.26 -25.72
CA PRO A 214 -2.68 -8.78 -25.86
C PRO A 214 -1.64 -7.66 -25.69
N GLY A 215 -0.68 -7.85 -24.77
CA GLY A 215 0.42 -6.93 -24.56
C GLY A 215 0.08 -5.62 -23.85
N ASN A 216 -1.11 -5.49 -23.32
CA ASN A 216 -1.54 -4.26 -22.68
C ASN A 216 -1.61 -4.42 -21.16
N CYS A 217 -0.49 -4.12 -20.50
CA CYS A 217 -0.40 -4.18 -19.04
C CYS A 217 -1.36 -3.18 -18.34
N LEU A 218 -1.67 -2.04 -18.98
CA LEU A 218 -2.56 -1.03 -18.41
C LEU A 218 -4.01 -1.53 -18.24
N ASP A 219 -4.37 -2.65 -18.87
CA ASP A 219 -5.69 -3.24 -18.73
C ASP A 219 -5.90 -3.92 -17.36
N ASN A 220 -4.83 -4.07 -16.52
CA ASN A 220 -4.88 -4.60 -15.15
C ASN A 220 -4.19 -3.67 -14.11
N ALA A 221 -4.12 -2.37 -14.40
CA ALA A 221 -3.36 -1.39 -13.62
C ALA A 221 -3.64 -1.37 -12.10
N PRO A 222 -4.85 -1.59 -11.57
CA PRO A 222 -5.07 -1.61 -10.12
C PRO A 222 -4.42 -2.79 -9.41
N ALA A 223 -4.38 -3.98 -10.02
CA ALA A 223 -3.69 -5.15 -9.46
C ALA A 223 -2.16 -4.96 -9.51
N GLU A 224 -1.65 -4.40 -10.62
CA GLU A 224 -0.24 -4.02 -10.73
C GLU A 224 0.16 -2.97 -9.67
N SER A 225 -0.68 -1.97 -9.43
CA SER A 225 -0.48 -0.95 -8.38
C SER A 225 -0.44 -1.56 -6.98
N PHE A 226 -1.26 -2.59 -6.71
CA PHE A 226 -1.20 -3.33 -5.47
C PHE A 226 0.16 -4.03 -5.32
N PHE A 227 0.61 -4.79 -6.32
CA PHE A 227 1.91 -5.47 -6.26
C PHE A 227 3.07 -4.50 -6.13
N HIS A 228 3.02 -3.36 -6.82
CA HIS A 228 3.99 -2.31 -6.63
C HIS A 228 4.06 -1.84 -5.18
N SER A 229 2.90 -1.58 -4.57
CA SER A 229 2.80 -1.17 -3.16
C SER A 229 3.32 -2.25 -2.21
N LEU A 230 2.90 -3.52 -2.37
CA LEU A 230 3.38 -4.65 -1.57
C LEU A 230 4.90 -4.76 -1.61
N LYS A 231 5.50 -4.72 -2.82
CA LYS A 231 6.94 -4.87 -2.99
C LYS A 231 7.71 -3.69 -2.42
N THR A 232 7.31 -2.46 -2.72
CA THR A 232 8.07 -1.26 -2.37
C THR A 232 7.85 -0.81 -0.93
N GLU A 233 6.64 -0.94 -0.41
CA GLU A 233 6.33 -0.55 0.96
C GLU A 233 6.75 -1.62 1.98
N TRP A 234 6.83 -2.91 1.56
CA TRP A 234 7.00 -4.01 2.48
C TRP A 234 8.12 -4.98 2.10
N LEU A 235 7.97 -5.79 1.06
CA LEU A 235 8.85 -6.93 0.81
C LEU A 235 10.32 -6.55 0.59
N TYR A 236 10.60 -5.44 -0.10
CA TYR A 236 11.99 -5.01 -0.37
C TYR A 236 12.75 -4.50 0.86
N HIS A 237 12.10 -4.44 2.01
CA HIS A 237 12.73 -4.07 3.28
C HIS A 237 13.19 -5.29 4.10
N PHE A 238 12.95 -6.50 3.59
CA PHE A 238 13.34 -7.75 4.25
C PHE A 238 14.27 -8.59 3.36
N ILE A 239 15.19 -9.31 3.99
CA ILE A 239 15.88 -10.43 3.36
C ILE A 239 15.02 -11.66 3.62
N LEU A 240 14.36 -12.16 2.59
CA LEU A 240 13.47 -13.31 2.68
C LEU A 240 14.30 -14.59 2.49
N TYR A 241 14.55 -15.32 3.55
CA TYR A 241 15.35 -16.56 3.52
C TYR A 241 14.54 -17.73 2.99
N SER A 242 13.27 -17.86 3.38
CA SER A 242 12.41 -18.98 3.00
C SER A 242 11.08 -18.53 2.38
N ARG A 243 10.43 -19.44 1.65
CA ARG A 243 9.06 -19.23 1.13
C ARG A 243 8.04 -19.09 2.27
N VAL A 244 8.23 -19.80 3.37
CA VAL A 244 7.39 -19.69 4.56
C VAL A 244 7.47 -18.28 5.15
N GLN A 245 8.67 -17.73 5.30
CA GLN A 245 8.86 -16.34 5.75
C GLN A 245 8.21 -15.35 4.79
N ALA A 246 8.38 -15.53 3.48
CA ALA A 246 7.78 -14.67 2.48
C ALA A 246 6.24 -14.71 2.54
N ARG A 247 5.64 -15.90 2.70
CA ARG A 247 4.19 -16.08 2.89
C ARG A 247 3.71 -15.34 4.15
N SER A 248 4.41 -15.45 5.27
CA SER A 248 4.07 -14.72 6.50
C SER A 248 4.14 -13.20 6.30
N CYS A 249 5.17 -12.70 5.62
CA CYS A 249 5.27 -11.27 5.28
C CYS A 249 4.11 -10.80 4.38
N VAL A 250 3.70 -11.60 3.40
CA VAL A 250 2.55 -11.31 2.53
C VAL A 250 1.25 -11.28 3.33
N PHE A 251 1.03 -12.28 4.19
CA PHE A 251 -0.13 -12.34 5.07
C PHE A 251 -0.21 -11.08 5.96
N GLU A 252 0.89 -10.73 6.60
CA GLU A 252 0.96 -9.57 7.50
C GLU A 252 0.68 -8.26 6.76
N TYR A 253 1.17 -8.14 5.51
CA TYR A 253 0.87 -6.97 4.70
C TYR A 253 -0.59 -6.93 4.25
N ILE A 254 -1.14 -8.00 3.70
CA ILE A 254 -2.51 -8.02 3.15
C ILE A 254 -3.54 -7.94 4.26
N GLU A 255 -3.51 -8.88 5.22
CA GLU A 255 -4.55 -9.04 6.22
C GLU A 255 -4.33 -8.11 7.44
N GLY A 256 -3.07 -7.88 7.82
CA GLY A 256 -2.74 -7.04 8.97
C GLY A 256 -2.73 -5.55 8.68
N PHE A 257 -2.37 -5.15 7.46
CA PHE A 257 -2.15 -3.73 7.15
C PHE A 257 -2.97 -3.23 5.94
N TYR A 258 -2.81 -3.81 4.75
CA TYR A 258 -3.37 -3.29 3.51
C TYR A 258 -4.90 -3.19 3.55
N ASN A 259 -5.58 -4.29 3.86
CA ASN A 259 -7.03 -4.33 3.89
C ASN A 259 -7.63 -3.50 5.04
N ARG A 260 -6.98 -3.52 6.22
CA ARG A 260 -7.56 -2.96 7.46
C ARG A 260 -7.23 -1.50 7.72
N THR A 261 -6.00 -1.10 7.44
CA THR A 261 -5.48 0.20 7.93
C THR A 261 -4.85 1.07 6.86
N ARG A 262 -4.37 0.49 5.74
CA ARG A 262 -3.65 1.27 4.74
C ARG A 262 -4.56 2.29 4.04
N LEU A 263 -4.23 3.57 4.20
CA LEU A 263 -4.99 4.67 3.58
C LEU A 263 -4.73 4.74 2.07
N HIS A 264 -5.82 4.75 1.29
CA HIS A 264 -5.81 4.85 -0.17
C HIS A 264 -6.30 6.20 -0.64
N SER A 265 -5.51 6.91 -1.45
CA SER A 265 -5.91 8.21 -2.01
C SER A 265 -7.17 8.10 -2.89
N ALA A 266 -7.27 7.01 -3.67
CA ALA A 266 -8.44 6.72 -4.51
C ALA A 266 -9.74 6.46 -3.71
N LEU A 267 -9.63 6.13 -2.42
CA LEU A 267 -10.76 5.89 -1.52
C LEU A 267 -10.96 7.06 -0.52
N GLY A 268 -10.55 8.27 -0.89
CA GLY A 268 -10.63 9.42 0.01
C GLY A 268 -9.81 9.27 1.28
N TYR A 269 -8.68 8.57 1.21
CA TYR A 269 -7.80 8.24 2.35
C TYR A 269 -8.49 7.40 3.42
N ARG A 270 -9.27 6.40 3.00
CA ARG A 270 -9.80 5.31 3.85
C ARG A 270 -9.07 4.01 3.53
N SER A 271 -9.10 3.07 4.45
CA SER A 271 -8.69 1.69 4.14
C SER A 271 -9.78 0.97 3.34
N PRO A 272 -9.44 -0.12 2.62
CA PRO A 272 -10.43 -0.95 1.95
C PRO A 272 -11.62 -1.35 2.84
N GLU A 273 -11.34 -1.83 4.04
CA GLU A 273 -12.37 -2.24 5.00
C GLU A 273 -13.22 -1.06 5.49
N GLN A 274 -12.61 0.09 5.79
CA GLN A 274 -13.34 1.29 6.18
C GLN A 274 -14.24 1.80 5.05
N TYR A 275 -13.78 1.69 3.79
CA TYR A 275 -14.55 2.13 2.64
C TYR A 275 -15.77 1.24 2.40
N GLU A 276 -15.63 -0.09 2.53
CA GLU A 276 -16.79 -1.01 2.40
C GLU A 276 -17.84 -0.78 3.48
N LYS A 277 -17.42 -0.52 4.73
CA LYS A 277 -18.36 -0.27 5.85
C LYS A 277 -19.27 0.94 5.64
N LEU A 278 -18.84 1.94 4.85
CA LEU A 278 -19.66 3.13 4.56
C LEU A 278 -20.82 2.87 3.60
N VAL A 279 -20.79 1.79 2.85
CA VAL A 279 -21.81 1.48 1.82
C VAL A 279 -22.81 0.47 2.33
N VAL A 280 -22.48 -0.24 3.39
CA VAL A 280 -23.36 -1.24 4.03
C VAL A 280 -24.25 -0.60 5.10
N THR A 281 -24.02 0.69 5.41
CA THR A 281 -24.88 1.49 6.33
C THR A 281 -25.84 2.34 5.51
#